data_cf753d834f63e1e5548c90d9d5280e4f
#
_entry.id   cf753d834f63e1e5548c90d9d5280e4f
#
_cell.length_a   1.000
_cell.length_b   1.000
_cell.length_c   1.000
_cell.angle_alpha   90.00
_cell.angle_beta   90.00
_cell.angle_gamma   90.00
#
_symmetry.space_group_name_H-M   'P 1'
#
loop_
_entity.id
_entity.type
_entity.pdbx_description
1 polymer ?
#
loop_
_entity_poly.entity_id
_entity_poly.type
_entity_poly.pdbx_seq_one_letter_code
_entity_poly.pdbx_strand_id
1 'polypeptide(L)'
;VKGAVGQVVDAELLGGASLHTKISGVAHHAVKDDAACLALIREKIAALPAPAAVPKGVPPAKSADGLYDVLPTDHRLPYPIEEIIVRLVDDRLIDGPSYIEFQPEHAPEFLCATARLHGRNVGIIANRRGFLKSAAGPRIGGIVYPESARKVAYFVENAERQGLPLIYLQDVSGFMVGREAEAAGIIRAGAEMVEAMACATVPKIIVTLNHASGAGYYAMAGQGFDPNFTFSWPTARIGVMEGDAAVQAVHGPELAKLKAAGEPVPAELEASIAQTRADYERWLDARHAAARGHVDALIDPLETRRYLEFALEAACAYKGGDHVPISVL
;
A
#
# COMPACT_ATOMS: atom_id res chain seq x y z
N VAL A 1 10.59 -23.52 -31.71
CA VAL A 1 11.33 -24.79 -31.72
C VAL A 1 12.16 -24.87 -33.01
N LYS A 2 11.59 -24.70 -34.19
CA LYS A 2 12.32 -24.81 -35.48
C LYS A 2 13.53 -23.85 -35.55
N GLY A 3 13.35 -22.58 -35.15
CA GLY A 3 14.40 -21.57 -35.19
C GLY A 3 15.52 -21.79 -34.17
N ALA A 4 15.25 -22.45 -33.04
CA ALA A 4 16.24 -22.65 -31.96
C ALA A 4 16.98 -23.99 -32.09
N VAL A 5 16.27 -25.05 -32.40
CA VAL A 5 16.83 -26.43 -32.38
C VAL A 5 16.57 -27.21 -33.68
N GLY A 6 16.02 -26.59 -34.71
CA GLY A 6 15.75 -27.21 -36.02
C GLY A 6 14.60 -28.21 -36.04
N GLN A 7 13.94 -28.51 -34.94
CA GLN A 7 12.84 -29.45 -34.85
C GLN A 7 11.52 -28.88 -35.36
N VAL A 8 10.81 -29.63 -36.15
CA VAL A 8 9.40 -29.39 -36.53
C VAL A 8 8.55 -30.35 -35.71
N VAL A 9 7.84 -29.85 -34.73
CA VAL A 9 7.03 -30.64 -33.82
C VAL A 9 5.60 -30.10 -33.86
N ASP A 10 4.62 -30.98 -33.85
CA ASP A 10 3.23 -30.64 -33.70
C ASP A 10 2.98 -29.99 -32.34
N ALA A 11 2.07 -28.99 -32.29
CA ALA A 11 1.83 -28.19 -31.08
C ALA A 11 1.28 -29.05 -29.93
N GLU A 12 0.40 -30.01 -30.22
CA GLU A 12 -0.17 -30.92 -29.21
C GLU A 12 0.89 -31.90 -28.66
N LEU A 13 1.79 -32.35 -29.51
CA LEU A 13 2.91 -33.20 -29.08
C LEU A 13 3.98 -32.44 -28.32
N LEU A 14 4.12 -31.13 -28.57
CA LEU A 14 5.10 -30.30 -27.89
C LEU A 14 4.63 -29.81 -26.48
N GLY A 15 3.35 -29.44 -26.39
CA GLY A 15 2.84 -28.82 -25.17
C GLY A 15 1.32 -28.93 -24.97
N GLY A 16 0.69 -29.94 -25.63
CA GLY A 16 -0.74 -30.18 -25.48
C GLY A 16 -1.13 -30.71 -24.11
N ALA A 17 -2.41 -30.57 -23.79
CA ALA A 17 -2.98 -30.97 -22.50
C ALA A 17 -2.70 -32.45 -22.17
N SER A 18 -2.76 -33.33 -23.16
CA SER A 18 -2.48 -34.75 -22.98
C SER A 18 -1.03 -35.03 -22.59
N LEU A 19 -0.08 -34.32 -23.19
CA LEU A 19 1.34 -34.42 -22.81
C LEU A 19 1.54 -34.04 -21.35
N HIS A 20 0.99 -32.90 -20.95
CA HIS A 20 1.23 -32.33 -19.60
C HIS A 20 0.45 -33.03 -18.49
N THR A 21 -0.69 -33.65 -18.80
CA THR A 21 -1.44 -34.40 -17.78
C THR A 21 -1.05 -35.87 -17.66
N LYS A 22 -0.53 -36.50 -18.76
CA LYS A 22 -0.26 -37.93 -18.74
C LYS A 22 1.22 -38.31 -18.72
N ILE A 23 2.09 -37.42 -19.20
CA ILE A 23 3.52 -37.71 -19.38
C ILE A 23 4.36 -36.86 -18.45
N SER A 24 4.29 -35.50 -18.56
CA SER A 24 5.14 -34.62 -17.77
C SER A 24 4.60 -34.35 -16.36
N GLY A 25 3.30 -34.51 -16.12
CA GLY A 25 2.67 -34.26 -14.85
C GLY A 25 2.58 -32.77 -14.46
N VAL A 26 2.95 -31.87 -15.36
CA VAL A 26 2.92 -30.41 -15.11
C VAL A 26 1.49 -29.90 -14.91
N ALA A 27 0.53 -30.45 -15.63
CA ALA A 27 -0.90 -30.15 -15.47
C ALA A 27 -1.60 -31.29 -14.73
N HIS A 28 -2.45 -30.98 -13.78
CA HIS A 28 -3.15 -31.98 -12.96
C HIS A 28 -4.44 -32.48 -13.65
N HIS A 29 -5.08 -31.64 -14.44
CA HIS A 29 -6.35 -31.97 -15.11
C HIS A 29 -6.36 -31.47 -16.54
N ALA A 30 -6.93 -32.29 -17.43
CA ALA A 30 -7.30 -31.88 -18.78
C ALA A 30 -8.82 -31.90 -18.90
N VAL A 31 -9.39 -30.87 -19.47
CA VAL A 31 -10.83 -30.73 -19.73
C VAL A 31 -11.06 -30.40 -21.20
N LYS A 32 -12.28 -30.62 -21.69
CA LYS A 32 -12.59 -30.50 -23.11
C LYS A 32 -12.67 -29.06 -23.63
N ASP A 33 -13.04 -28.10 -22.77
CA ASP A 33 -13.27 -26.70 -23.13
C ASP A 33 -13.20 -25.77 -21.90
N ASP A 34 -13.26 -24.46 -22.13
CA ASP A 34 -13.18 -23.42 -21.08
C ASP A 34 -14.33 -23.53 -20.08
N ALA A 35 -15.53 -23.86 -20.53
CA ALA A 35 -16.69 -24.02 -19.64
C ALA A 35 -16.47 -25.17 -18.65
N ALA A 36 -15.92 -26.30 -19.14
CA ALA A 36 -15.57 -27.44 -18.29
C ALA A 36 -14.42 -27.09 -17.34
N CYS A 37 -13.46 -26.25 -17.76
CA CYS A 37 -12.39 -25.78 -16.91
C CYS A 37 -12.92 -24.93 -15.76
N LEU A 38 -13.78 -23.97 -16.05
CA LEU A 38 -14.42 -23.12 -15.03
C LEU A 38 -15.31 -23.93 -14.06
N ALA A 39 -16.02 -24.95 -14.57
CA ALA A 39 -16.80 -25.85 -13.74
C ALA A 39 -15.92 -26.63 -12.76
N LEU A 40 -14.82 -27.20 -13.25
CA LEU A 40 -13.85 -27.93 -12.42
C LEU A 40 -13.21 -27.03 -11.35
N ILE A 41 -12.83 -25.79 -11.71
CA ILE A 41 -12.28 -24.81 -10.76
C ILE A 41 -13.29 -24.53 -9.64
N ARG A 42 -14.55 -24.29 -9.98
CA ARG A 42 -15.62 -24.06 -8.99
C ARG A 42 -15.81 -25.27 -8.07
N GLU A 43 -15.78 -26.48 -8.61
CA GLU A 43 -15.85 -27.73 -7.83
C GLU A 43 -14.67 -27.84 -6.84
N LYS A 44 -13.45 -27.57 -7.31
CA LYS A 44 -12.25 -27.60 -6.46
C LYS A 44 -12.33 -26.56 -5.35
N ILE A 45 -12.75 -25.33 -5.65
CA ILE A 45 -12.91 -24.26 -4.65
C ILE A 45 -14.02 -24.67 -3.65
N ALA A 46 -15.14 -25.23 -4.08
CA ALA A 46 -16.21 -25.67 -3.20
C ALA A 46 -15.80 -26.81 -2.27
N ALA A 47 -14.79 -27.59 -2.64
CA ALA A 47 -14.25 -28.67 -1.82
C ALA A 47 -13.25 -28.19 -0.76
N LEU A 48 -12.83 -26.92 -0.77
CA LEU A 48 -11.94 -26.37 0.24
C LEU A 48 -12.67 -26.31 1.60
N PRO A 49 -11.93 -26.48 2.73
CA PRO A 49 -12.51 -26.33 4.05
C PRO A 49 -13.14 -24.94 4.22
N ALA A 50 -14.30 -24.89 4.85
CA ALA A 50 -14.90 -23.62 5.19
C ALA A 50 -13.95 -22.80 6.08
N PRO A 51 -13.80 -21.48 5.84
CA PRO A 51 -13.00 -20.63 6.69
C PRO A 51 -13.55 -20.63 8.12
N ALA A 52 -12.67 -20.45 9.10
CA ALA A 52 -13.08 -20.35 10.50
C ALA A 52 -14.10 -19.23 10.69
N ALA A 53 -15.14 -19.49 11.47
CA ALA A 53 -16.16 -18.49 11.76
C ALA A 53 -15.52 -17.24 12.41
N VAL A 54 -15.83 -16.07 11.86
CA VAL A 54 -15.41 -14.80 12.43
C VAL A 54 -16.59 -14.20 13.18
N PRO A 55 -16.39 -13.60 14.37
CA PRO A 55 -17.44 -12.86 15.03
C PRO A 55 -18.05 -11.82 14.09
N LYS A 56 -19.38 -11.62 14.20
CA LYS A 56 -20.03 -10.58 13.40
C LYS A 56 -19.45 -9.22 13.76
N GLY A 57 -19.11 -8.43 12.75
CA GLY A 57 -18.77 -7.03 12.92
C GLY A 57 -19.98 -6.21 13.35
N VAL A 58 -19.72 -5.05 13.91
CA VAL A 58 -20.72 -4.04 14.21
C VAL A 58 -20.55 -2.86 13.26
N PRO A 59 -21.60 -2.05 13.02
CA PRO A 59 -21.48 -0.83 12.22
C PRO A 59 -20.39 0.09 12.80
N PRO A 60 -19.75 0.93 11.96
CA PRO A 60 -18.80 1.93 12.44
C PRO A 60 -19.51 3.02 13.27
N ALA A 61 -18.77 3.73 14.11
CA ALA A 61 -19.27 4.81 14.94
C ALA A 61 -19.87 5.99 14.14
N LYS A 62 -19.36 6.21 12.93
CA LYS A 62 -19.80 7.26 12.01
C LYS A 62 -20.10 6.69 10.64
N SER A 63 -21.09 7.28 9.94
CA SER A 63 -21.41 6.91 8.55
C SER A 63 -20.25 7.23 7.60
N ALA A 64 -20.07 6.38 6.60
CA ALA A 64 -19.13 6.62 5.50
C ALA A 64 -19.49 7.88 4.66
N ASP A 65 -20.76 8.28 4.61
CA ASP A 65 -21.22 9.44 3.84
C ASP A 65 -20.44 10.73 4.14
N GLY A 66 -19.92 10.86 5.38
CA GLY A 66 -19.09 12.00 5.76
C GLY A 66 -17.63 11.93 5.31
N LEU A 67 -17.18 10.90 4.59
CA LEU A 67 -15.77 10.78 4.16
C LEU A 67 -15.35 11.85 3.17
N TYR A 68 -16.24 12.25 2.27
CA TYR A 68 -15.96 13.35 1.33
C TYR A 68 -15.83 14.71 1.99
N ASP A 69 -16.42 14.89 3.18
CA ASP A 69 -16.30 16.14 3.96
C ASP A 69 -14.98 16.19 4.77
N VAL A 70 -14.36 15.05 4.99
CA VAL A 70 -13.10 14.95 5.74
C VAL A 70 -11.91 15.31 4.87
N LEU A 71 -11.88 14.84 3.62
CA LEU A 71 -10.77 15.08 2.72
C LEU A 71 -10.88 16.46 2.06
N PRO A 72 -9.88 17.33 2.19
CA PRO A 72 -9.88 18.61 1.50
C PRO A 72 -9.69 18.41 -0.01
N THR A 73 -10.23 19.33 -0.80
CA THR A 73 -10.04 19.36 -2.26
C THR A 73 -8.59 19.66 -2.65
N ASP A 74 -7.86 20.42 -1.83
CA ASP A 74 -6.42 20.63 -2.01
C ASP A 74 -5.67 19.54 -1.22
N HIS A 75 -5.00 18.67 -1.93
CA HIS A 75 -4.25 17.52 -1.38
C HIS A 75 -3.13 17.90 -0.40
N ARG A 76 -2.72 19.18 -0.34
CA ARG A 76 -1.69 19.71 0.57
C ARG A 76 -2.24 20.06 1.94
N LEU A 77 -3.54 20.27 2.06
CA LEU A 77 -4.16 20.64 3.32
C LEU A 77 -4.28 19.43 4.27
N PRO A 78 -4.13 19.67 5.58
CA PRO A 78 -4.29 18.60 6.56
C PRO A 78 -5.76 18.24 6.78
N TYR A 79 -5.98 17.03 7.22
CA TYR A 79 -7.27 16.49 7.65
C TYR A 79 -7.07 15.53 8.84
N PRO A 80 -8.10 15.32 9.68
CA PRO A 80 -8.02 14.39 10.79
C PRO A 80 -8.20 12.95 10.31
N ILE A 81 -7.12 12.16 10.28
CA ILE A 81 -7.14 10.75 9.89
C ILE A 81 -8.03 9.91 10.82
N GLU A 82 -8.18 10.32 12.06
CA GLU A 82 -9.07 9.72 13.06
C GLU A 82 -10.52 9.67 12.58
N GLU A 83 -10.96 10.72 11.88
CA GLU A 83 -12.30 10.77 11.30
C GLU A 83 -12.52 9.76 10.18
N ILE A 84 -11.46 9.37 9.48
CA ILE A 84 -11.51 8.29 8.49
C ILE A 84 -11.58 6.94 9.22
N ILE A 85 -10.70 6.71 10.20
CA ILE A 85 -10.62 5.44 10.92
C ILE A 85 -11.95 5.08 11.58
N VAL A 86 -12.61 6.01 12.28
CA VAL A 86 -13.89 5.75 12.97
C VAL A 86 -15.07 5.48 12.02
N ARG A 87 -14.90 5.74 10.72
CA ARG A 87 -15.87 5.38 9.68
C ARG A 87 -15.56 4.04 9.01
N LEU A 88 -14.40 3.48 9.25
CA LEU A 88 -13.97 2.20 8.67
C LEU A 88 -14.08 1.06 9.66
N VAL A 89 -13.69 1.27 10.91
CA VAL A 89 -13.62 0.21 11.92
C VAL A 89 -14.96 -0.02 12.62
N ASP A 90 -15.10 -1.19 13.22
CA ASP A 90 -16.27 -1.54 14.05
C ASP A 90 -16.34 -0.61 15.25
N ASP A 91 -17.52 -0.11 15.57
CA ASP A 91 -17.72 0.62 16.82
C ASP A 91 -17.55 -0.30 18.02
N ARG A 92 -17.20 0.25 19.17
CA ARG A 92 -17.15 -0.51 20.40
C ARG A 92 -18.55 -0.68 20.98
N LEU A 93 -18.79 -1.89 21.48
CA LEU A 93 -20.03 -2.20 22.21
C LEU A 93 -20.06 -1.58 23.63
N ILE A 94 -18.96 -0.98 24.07
CA ILE A 94 -18.76 -0.39 25.42
C ILE A 94 -18.14 0.99 25.23
N ASP A 95 -18.48 1.95 26.07
CA ASP A 95 -17.96 3.32 26.04
C ASP A 95 -16.43 3.37 25.84
N GLY A 96 -16.01 4.11 24.84
CA GLY A 96 -14.61 4.29 24.50
C GLY A 96 -14.37 4.46 22.98
N PRO A 97 -13.14 4.75 22.57
CA PRO A 97 -12.82 4.91 21.15
C PRO A 97 -12.95 3.57 20.39
N SER A 98 -13.32 3.63 19.13
CA SER A 98 -13.44 2.48 18.22
C SER A 98 -12.11 1.78 17.93
N TYR A 99 -10.99 2.34 18.34
CA TYR A 99 -9.64 1.78 18.23
C TYR A 99 -8.80 2.12 19.47
N ILE A 100 -7.70 1.40 19.66
CA ILE A 100 -6.72 1.67 20.72
C ILE A 100 -5.42 2.09 20.05
N GLU A 101 -5.03 3.35 20.24
CA GLU A 101 -3.77 3.87 19.69
C GLU A 101 -2.57 3.35 20.49
N PHE A 102 -1.55 2.94 19.77
CA PHE A 102 -0.27 2.52 20.29
C PHE A 102 0.67 3.72 20.40
N GLN A 103 1.22 3.98 21.57
CA GLN A 103 2.13 5.10 21.84
C GLN A 103 1.62 6.45 21.29
N PRO A 104 0.44 6.95 21.70
CA PRO A 104 -0.19 8.13 21.11
C PRO A 104 0.66 9.42 21.28
N GLU A 105 1.45 9.52 22.35
CA GLU A 105 2.30 10.70 22.64
C GLU A 105 3.68 10.62 21.97
N HIS A 106 4.09 9.44 21.49
CA HIS A 106 5.38 9.22 20.83
C HIS A 106 5.21 9.20 19.32
N ALA A 107 6.04 9.99 18.60
CA ALA A 107 6.02 10.08 17.14
C ALA A 107 4.60 10.24 16.58
N PRO A 108 3.90 11.36 16.90
CA PRO A 108 2.47 11.53 16.63
C PRO A 108 2.13 11.61 15.14
N GLU A 109 3.11 11.80 14.26
CA GLU A 109 2.93 11.81 12.80
C GLU A 109 2.49 10.46 12.22
N PHE A 110 2.69 9.37 12.97
CA PHE A 110 2.11 8.07 12.68
C PHE A 110 1.11 7.65 13.75
N LEU A 111 -0.09 7.34 13.32
CA LEU A 111 -1.09 6.66 14.11
C LEU A 111 -0.93 5.15 13.89
N CYS A 112 -0.50 4.42 14.92
CA CYS A 112 -0.53 2.97 14.95
C CYS A 112 -1.60 2.56 15.94
N ALA A 113 -2.52 1.68 15.56
CA ALA A 113 -3.64 1.31 16.43
C ALA A 113 -4.09 -0.13 16.24
N THR A 114 -4.69 -0.71 17.26
CA THR A 114 -5.48 -1.93 17.14
C THR A 114 -6.95 -1.58 17.11
N ALA A 115 -7.69 -2.25 16.23
CA ALA A 115 -9.11 -2.05 16.04
C ALA A 115 -9.80 -3.37 15.71
N ARG A 116 -11.11 -3.33 15.53
CA ARG A 116 -11.87 -4.39 14.88
C ARG A 116 -12.44 -3.91 13.56
N LEU A 117 -12.44 -4.80 12.57
CA LEU A 117 -13.08 -4.56 11.29
C LEU A 117 -13.77 -5.84 10.87
N HIS A 118 -15.09 -5.77 10.69
CA HIS A 118 -15.95 -6.94 10.47
C HIS A 118 -15.73 -8.08 11.47
N GLY A 119 -15.59 -7.72 12.75
CA GLY A 119 -15.37 -8.65 13.84
C GLY A 119 -13.95 -9.22 13.95
N ARG A 120 -13.05 -8.93 13.00
CA ARG A 120 -11.65 -9.33 13.05
C ARG A 120 -10.80 -8.27 13.74
N ASN A 121 -9.87 -8.69 14.58
CA ASN A 121 -8.85 -7.79 15.10
C ASN A 121 -7.85 -7.47 13.99
N VAL A 122 -7.50 -6.19 13.87
CA VAL A 122 -6.57 -5.67 12.85
C VAL A 122 -5.62 -4.65 13.46
N GLY A 123 -4.42 -4.54 12.91
CA GLY A 123 -3.52 -3.42 13.14
C GLY A 123 -3.72 -2.36 12.06
N ILE A 124 -3.76 -1.08 12.46
CA ILE A 124 -3.87 0.06 11.55
C ILE A 124 -2.60 0.89 11.66
N ILE A 125 -2.01 1.23 10.52
CA ILE A 125 -0.88 2.15 10.40
C ILE A 125 -1.30 3.26 9.44
N ALA A 126 -1.36 4.49 9.95
CA ALA A 126 -1.84 5.65 9.19
C ALA A 126 -0.96 6.87 9.40
N ASN A 127 -0.92 7.76 8.43
CA ASN A 127 -0.21 9.03 8.54
C ASN A 127 -1.18 10.12 9.01
N ARG A 128 -0.77 10.91 10.02
CA ARG A 128 -1.39 12.20 10.30
C ARG A 128 -0.80 13.27 9.41
N ARG A 129 -1.60 14.27 9.06
CA ARG A 129 -1.19 15.42 8.24
C ARG A 129 -1.14 16.70 9.08
N GLY A 130 -0.44 17.72 8.55
CA GLY A 130 -0.32 19.03 9.18
C GLY A 130 0.86 19.15 10.14
N PHE A 131 0.84 20.20 10.97
CA PHE A 131 1.87 20.46 11.97
C PHE A 131 1.48 19.83 13.31
N LEU A 132 2.34 18.99 13.83
CA LEU A 132 2.11 18.23 15.05
C LEU A 132 3.12 18.61 16.11
N LYS A 133 2.68 18.61 17.38
CA LYS A 133 3.56 18.81 18.54
C LYS A 133 4.07 17.45 19.01
N SER A 134 5.38 17.34 19.25
CA SER A 134 5.98 16.18 19.88
C SER A 134 7.01 16.59 20.94
N ALA A 135 7.40 15.65 21.78
CA ALA A 135 8.45 15.89 22.77
C ALA A 135 9.81 16.22 22.12
N ALA A 136 10.04 15.74 20.90
CA ALA A 136 11.26 16.01 20.13
C ALA A 136 11.16 17.30 19.27
N GLY A 137 10.13 18.14 19.49
CA GLY A 137 9.88 19.37 18.75
C GLY A 137 8.75 19.25 17.71
N PRO A 138 8.53 20.31 16.93
CA PRO A 138 7.51 20.31 15.87
C PRO A 138 7.76 19.23 14.82
N ARG A 139 6.71 18.54 14.38
CA ARG A 139 6.74 17.53 13.31
C ARG A 139 5.81 17.92 12.16
N ILE A 140 6.19 17.53 10.97
CA ILE A 140 5.33 17.65 9.78
C ILE A 140 4.72 16.29 9.53
N GLY A 141 3.40 16.24 9.49
CA GLY A 141 2.66 15.01 9.20
C GLY A 141 2.90 14.51 7.77
N GLY A 142 2.81 13.21 7.58
CA GLY A 142 3.13 12.55 6.32
C GLY A 142 4.64 12.37 6.05
N ILE A 143 5.49 12.75 6.99
CA ILE A 143 6.95 12.58 6.93
C ILE A 143 7.36 11.50 7.94
N VAL A 144 8.26 10.61 7.52
CA VAL A 144 8.86 9.59 8.39
C VAL A 144 10.10 10.15 9.07
N TYR A 145 10.12 10.17 10.39
CA TYR A 145 11.26 10.53 11.22
C TYR A 145 11.88 9.27 11.85
N PRO A 146 13.10 9.34 12.43
CA PRO A 146 13.70 8.17 13.07
C PRO A 146 12.83 7.53 14.15
N GLU A 147 12.16 8.36 14.95
CA GLU A 147 11.30 7.90 16.03
C GLU A 147 10.04 7.22 15.50
N SER A 148 9.41 7.79 14.47
CA SER A 148 8.22 7.18 13.86
C SER A 148 8.53 5.92 13.10
N ALA A 149 9.69 5.85 12.43
CA ALA A 149 10.14 4.61 11.79
C ALA A 149 10.26 3.46 12.79
N ARG A 150 10.89 3.71 13.95
CA ARG A 150 11.02 2.70 15.03
C ARG A 150 9.67 2.36 15.69
N LYS A 151 8.79 3.36 15.88
CA LYS A 151 7.42 3.11 16.38
C LYS A 151 6.67 2.16 15.47
N VAL A 152 6.72 2.41 14.15
CA VAL A 152 6.05 1.55 13.16
C VAL A 152 6.68 0.17 13.14
N ALA A 153 8.03 0.05 13.11
CA ALA A 153 8.73 -1.23 13.16
C ALA A 153 8.27 -2.06 14.36
N TYR A 154 8.29 -1.48 15.56
CA TYR A 154 7.87 -2.15 16.78
C TYR A 154 6.39 -2.57 16.75
N PHE A 155 5.52 -1.72 16.19
CA PHE A 155 4.11 -2.07 16.04
C PHE A 155 3.89 -3.23 15.07
N VAL A 156 4.58 -3.24 13.93
CA VAL A 156 4.52 -4.33 12.93
C VAL A 156 5.00 -5.64 13.53
N GLU A 157 6.13 -5.64 14.25
CA GLU A 157 6.63 -6.84 14.93
C GLU A 157 5.66 -7.39 15.97
N ASN A 158 4.97 -6.50 16.70
CA ASN A 158 3.95 -6.93 17.65
C ASN A 158 2.70 -7.48 16.94
N ALA A 159 2.28 -6.88 15.82
CA ALA A 159 1.20 -7.39 15.01
C ALA A 159 1.52 -8.79 14.45
N GLU A 160 2.74 -9.00 13.96
CA GLU A 160 3.22 -10.31 13.51
C GLU A 160 3.13 -11.36 14.62
N ARG A 161 3.65 -11.07 15.83
CA ARG A 161 3.57 -12.00 16.97
C ARG A 161 2.16 -12.35 17.39
N GLN A 162 1.20 -11.44 17.16
CA GLN A 162 -0.23 -11.62 17.48
C GLN A 162 -1.05 -12.20 16.33
N GLY A 163 -0.45 -12.36 15.14
CA GLY A 163 -1.17 -12.77 13.94
C GLY A 163 -2.22 -11.74 13.46
N LEU A 164 -1.97 -10.45 13.71
CA LEU A 164 -2.90 -9.37 13.34
C LEU A 164 -2.67 -8.94 11.89
N PRO A 165 -3.66 -9.03 11.00
CA PRO A 165 -3.61 -8.41 9.68
C PRO A 165 -3.37 -6.91 9.81
N LEU A 166 -2.55 -6.35 8.92
CA LEU A 166 -2.19 -4.95 8.91
C LEU A 166 -2.91 -4.19 7.79
N ILE A 167 -3.51 -3.07 8.14
CA ILE A 167 -4.12 -2.12 7.21
C ILE A 167 -3.28 -0.84 7.21
N TYR A 168 -2.74 -0.49 6.06
CA TYR A 168 -1.97 0.73 5.85
C TYR A 168 -2.87 1.78 5.17
N LEU A 169 -3.14 2.88 5.87
CA LEU A 169 -3.83 4.05 5.33
C LEU A 169 -2.76 5.08 4.95
N GLN A 170 -2.35 5.04 3.68
CA GLN A 170 -1.21 5.82 3.21
C GLN A 170 -1.59 7.27 2.88
N ASP A 171 -0.87 8.20 3.50
CA ASP A 171 -0.73 9.59 3.07
C ASP A 171 0.69 10.08 3.43
N VAL A 172 1.70 9.47 2.79
CA VAL A 172 3.12 9.64 3.10
C VAL A 172 3.84 10.37 1.98
N SER A 173 4.56 11.43 2.35
CA SER A 173 5.35 12.25 1.40
C SER A 173 6.82 11.79 1.30
N GLY A 174 7.32 11.02 2.26
CA GLY A 174 8.69 10.50 2.26
C GLY A 174 9.32 10.47 3.66
N PHE A 175 10.62 10.20 3.69
CA PHE A 175 11.44 10.29 4.89
C PHE A 175 11.96 11.71 5.08
N MET A 176 12.18 12.09 6.34
CA MET A 176 12.86 13.36 6.65
C MET A 176 14.28 13.35 6.11
N VAL A 177 14.68 14.47 5.54
CA VAL A 177 16.01 14.66 4.94
C VAL A 177 16.77 15.79 5.65
N GLY A 178 18.07 15.80 5.49
CA GLY A 178 18.93 16.86 6.01
C GLY A 178 19.84 16.40 7.15
N ARG A 179 20.81 17.25 7.49
CA ARG A 179 21.89 16.95 8.43
C ARG A 179 21.41 16.43 9.79
N GLU A 180 20.33 17.00 10.32
CA GLU A 180 19.78 16.60 11.63
C GLU A 180 19.14 15.21 11.57
N ALA A 181 18.40 14.89 10.49
CA ALA A 181 17.81 13.59 10.29
C ALA A 181 18.87 12.49 10.10
N GLU A 182 19.92 12.79 9.33
CA GLU A 182 21.06 11.88 9.16
C GLU A 182 21.79 11.64 10.49
N ALA A 183 22.08 12.69 11.25
CA ALA A 183 22.72 12.59 12.55
C ALA A 183 21.85 11.83 13.58
N ALA A 184 20.53 11.91 13.48
CA ALA A 184 19.58 11.15 14.29
C ALA A 184 19.42 9.68 13.85
N GLY A 185 20.08 9.28 12.77
CA GLY A 185 20.11 7.89 12.28
C GLY A 185 18.89 7.49 11.46
N ILE A 186 18.37 8.39 10.62
CA ILE A 186 17.19 8.13 9.77
C ILE A 186 17.37 6.91 8.86
N ILE A 187 18.59 6.69 8.32
CA ILE A 187 18.88 5.55 7.44
C ILE A 187 18.69 4.24 8.19
N ARG A 188 19.25 4.14 9.41
CA ARG A 188 19.12 2.93 10.23
C ARG A 188 17.69 2.69 10.69
N ALA A 189 17.01 3.74 11.17
CA ALA A 189 15.63 3.64 11.60
C ALA A 189 14.68 3.29 10.43
N GLY A 190 14.94 3.84 9.24
CA GLY A 190 14.22 3.48 8.03
C GLY A 190 14.44 2.03 7.63
N ALA A 191 15.67 1.52 7.75
CA ALA A 191 15.96 0.11 7.50
C ALA A 191 15.21 -0.81 8.49
N GLU A 192 15.19 -0.48 9.78
CA GLU A 192 14.42 -1.20 10.81
C GLU A 192 12.93 -1.26 10.46
N MET A 193 12.33 -0.14 9.99
CA MET A 193 10.92 -0.09 9.56
C MET A 193 10.66 -0.97 8.34
N VAL A 194 11.53 -0.88 7.32
CA VAL A 194 11.40 -1.66 6.09
C VAL A 194 11.59 -3.15 6.37
N GLU A 195 12.56 -3.52 7.21
CA GLU A 195 12.82 -4.90 7.60
C GLU A 195 11.61 -5.50 8.32
N ALA A 196 11.09 -4.82 9.35
CA ALA A 196 9.92 -5.29 10.07
C ALA A 196 8.73 -5.52 9.13
N MET A 197 8.45 -4.57 8.23
CA MET A 197 7.36 -4.65 7.27
C MET A 197 7.57 -5.77 6.24
N ALA A 198 8.80 -5.92 5.70
CA ALA A 198 9.14 -6.90 4.68
C ALA A 198 9.12 -8.34 5.23
N CYS A 199 9.55 -8.53 6.49
CA CYS A 199 9.58 -9.83 7.16
C CYS A 199 8.22 -10.24 7.75
N ALA A 200 7.27 -9.30 7.90
CA ALA A 200 5.95 -9.63 8.41
C ALA A 200 5.19 -10.53 7.43
N THR A 201 4.69 -11.67 7.94
CA THR A 201 3.93 -12.67 7.19
C THR A 201 2.42 -12.49 7.32
N VAL A 202 1.96 -11.70 8.30
CA VAL A 202 0.55 -11.34 8.42
C VAL A 202 0.05 -10.61 7.17
N PRO A 203 -1.23 -10.77 6.81
CA PRO A 203 -1.80 -10.06 5.68
C PRO A 203 -1.58 -8.54 5.75
N LYS A 204 -1.18 -7.95 4.64
CA LYS A 204 -0.97 -6.51 4.46
C LYS A 204 -1.94 -5.99 3.41
N ILE A 205 -2.79 -5.05 3.78
CA ILE A 205 -3.78 -4.41 2.91
C ILE A 205 -3.52 -2.92 2.92
N ILE A 206 -3.39 -2.34 1.75
CA ILE A 206 -3.07 -0.92 1.58
C ILE A 206 -4.30 -0.18 1.04
N VAL A 207 -4.55 1.01 1.59
CA VAL A 207 -5.44 2.01 1.01
C VAL A 207 -4.67 3.32 0.91
N THR A 208 -4.33 3.73 -0.31
CA THR A 208 -3.72 5.04 -0.54
C THR A 208 -4.81 6.09 -0.59
N LEU A 209 -4.82 6.99 0.40
CA LEU A 209 -5.84 8.04 0.55
C LEU A 209 -5.48 9.27 -0.28
N ASN A 210 -4.22 9.69 -0.16
CA ASN A 210 -3.72 10.92 -0.79
C ASN A 210 -2.29 10.70 -1.32
N HIS A 211 -1.22 10.96 -0.57
CA HIS A 211 0.14 10.80 -1.06
C HIS A 211 0.71 9.40 -0.77
N ALA A 212 1.45 8.89 -1.74
CA ALA A 212 2.31 7.72 -1.59
C ALA A 212 3.59 7.95 -2.38
N SER A 213 4.58 8.60 -1.72
CA SER A 213 5.77 9.13 -2.42
C SER A 213 7.06 8.43 -1.99
N GLY A 214 7.86 8.08 -2.98
CA GLY A 214 9.25 7.64 -2.85
C GLY A 214 9.48 6.50 -1.86
N ALA A 215 10.51 6.63 -1.04
CA ALA A 215 10.85 5.62 -0.02
C ALA A 215 9.77 5.48 1.06
N GLY A 216 8.97 6.52 1.33
CA GLY A 216 7.84 6.47 2.25
C GLY A 216 6.75 5.49 1.78
N TYR A 217 6.46 5.49 0.47
CA TYR A 217 5.57 4.50 -0.14
C TYR A 217 6.04 3.07 0.12
N TYR A 218 7.33 2.79 -0.12
CA TYR A 218 7.90 1.46 0.13
C TYR A 218 7.81 1.07 1.60
N ALA A 219 8.20 1.95 2.51
CA ALA A 219 8.22 1.68 3.94
C ALA A 219 6.83 1.43 4.54
N MET A 220 5.76 1.83 3.84
CA MET A 220 4.37 1.54 4.19
C MET A 220 3.78 0.41 3.34
N ALA A 221 4.53 -0.66 3.15
CA ALA A 221 4.14 -1.87 2.42
C ALA A 221 3.78 -1.60 0.94
N GLY A 222 4.54 -0.73 0.27
CA GLY A 222 4.36 -0.50 -1.17
C GLY A 222 4.43 -1.78 -1.98
N GLN A 223 3.94 -1.74 -3.22
CA GLN A 223 3.77 -2.90 -4.10
C GLN A 223 5.03 -3.79 -4.22
N GLY A 224 6.23 -3.22 -4.13
CA GLY A 224 7.49 -3.99 -4.19
C GLY A 224 7.68 -4.98 -3.03
N PHE A 225 6.84 -4.94 -2.00
CA PHE A 225 6.83 -5.87 -0.87
C PHE A 225 5.61 -6.80 -0.86
N ASP A 226 4.97 -6.95 -2.01
CA ASP A 226 3.91 -7.92 -2.27
C ASP A 226 2.79 -7.93 -1.22
N PRO A 227 2.11 -6.78 -1.00
CA PRO A 227 0.94 -6.75 -0.13
C PRO A 227 -0.19 -7.58 -0.74
N ASN A 228 -1.08 -8.12 0.09
CA ASN A 228 -2.18 -8.95 -0.37
C ASN A 228 -3.16 -8.17 -1.25
N PHE A 229 -3.41 -6.90 -0.91
CA PHE A 229 -4.24 -5.99 -1.71
C PHE A 229 -3.74 -4.55 -1.60
N THR A 230 -3.78 -3.85 -2.72
CA THR A 230 -3.48 -2.41 -2.82
C THR A 230 -4.67 -1.69 -3.44
N PHE A 231 -5.40 -0.95 -2.61
CA PHE A 231 -6.49 -0.08 -3.04
C PHE A 231 -6.04 1.37 -3.05
N SER A 232 -6.71 2.17 -3.84
CA SER A 232 -6.43 3.60 -3.90
C SER A 232 -7.72 4.40 -4.05
N TRP A 233 -7.81 5.53 -3.37
CA TRP A 233 -8.84 6.51 -3.64
C TRP A 233 -8.51 7.30 -4.90
N PRO A 234 -9.51 7.90 -5.59
CA PRO A 234 -9.26 8.74 -6.76
C PRO A 234 -8.41 9.99 -6.47
N THR A 235 -8.33 10.39 -5.20
CA THR A 235 -7.50 11.50 -4.71
C THR A 235 -6.02 11.16 -4.58
N ALA A 236 -5.66 9.89 -4.72
CA ALA A 236 -4.30 9.44 -4.47
C ALA A 236 -3.31 9.92 -5.53
N ARG A 237 -2.12 10.25 -5.05
CA ARG A 237 -0.96 10.71 -5.80
C ARG A 237 0.20 9.76 -5.53
N ILE A 238 0.47 8.88 -6.49
CA ILE A 238 1.41 7.76 -6.31
C ILE A 238 2.62 7.94 -7.23
N GLY A 239 3.80 8.12 -6.67
CA GLY A 239 5.02 8.28 -7.46
C GLY A 239 6.27 8.52 -6.63
N VAL A 240 7.33 8.94 -7.31
CA VAL A 240 8.63 9.15 -6.66
C VAL A 240 8.66 10.43 -5.84
N MET A 241 8.13 11.53 -6.40
CA MET A 241 8.10 12.86 -5.79
C MET A 241 7.05 13.74 -6.47
N GLU A 242 6.67 14.83 -5.82
CA GLU A 242 5.79 15.84 -6.38
C GLU A 242 6.46 16.65 -7.50
N GLY A 243 5.66 17.22 -8.41
CA GLY A 243 6.14 17.92 -9.60
C GLY A 243 7.11 19.06 -9.31
N ASP A 244 6.88 19.82 -8.25
CA ASP A 244 7.79 20.91 -7.86
C ASP A 244 9.16 20.39 -7.35
N ALA A 245 9.17 19.26 -6.63
CA ALA A 245 10.40 18.60 -6.24
C ALA A 245 11.16 18.04 -7.46
N ALA A 246 10.44 17.50 -8.45
CA ALA A 246 11.01 17.05 -9.70
C ALA A 246 11.63 18.21 -10.50
N VAL A 247 10.97 19.36 -10.57
CA VAL A 247 11.53 20.59 -11.18
C VAL A 247 12.84 20.98 -10.50
N GLN A 248 12.88 20.97 -9.17
CA GLN A 248 14.12 21.27 -8.43
C GLN A 248 15.22 20.24 -8.67
N ALA A 249 14.88 18.97 -8.77
CA ALA A 249 15.86 17.91 -9.02
C ALA A 249 16.45 17.99 -10.43
N VAL A 250 15.64 18.27 -11.45
CA VAL A 250 16.04 18.29 -12.85
C VAL A 250 16.65 19.64 -13.25
N HIS A 251 15.99 20.75 -12.91
CA HIS A 251 16.33 22.09 -13.38
C HIS A 251 16.99 22.98 -12.30
N GLY A 252 17.00 22.55 -11.04
CA GLY A 252 17.53 23.33 -9.91
C GLY A 252 18.95 23.81 -10.09
N PRO A 253 19.93 22.99 -10.56
CA PRO A 253 21.31 23.44 -10.80
C PRO A 253 21.42 24.56 -11.84
N GLU A 254 20.62 24.52 -12.90
CA GLU A 254 20.59 25.53 -13.94
C GLU A 254 19.94 26.83 -13.46
N LEU A 255 18.78 26.70 -12.79
CA LEU A 255 18.10 27.83 -12.16
C LEU A 255 18.99 28.55 -11.13
N ALA A 256 19.76 27.79 -10.35
CA ALA A 256 20.70 28.37 -9.38
C ALA A 256 21.83 29.16 -10.07
N LYS A 257 22.36 28.68 -11.22
CA LYS A 257 23.38 29.39 -12.00
C LYS A 257 22.83 30.70 -12.56
N LEU A 258 21.64 30.67 -13.20
CA LEU A 258 21.01 31.87 -13.73
C LEU A 258 20.73 32.90 -12.63
N LYS A 259 20.24 32.45 -11.50
CA LYS A 259 19.98 33.31 -10.33
C LYS A 259 21.28 33.96 -9.82
N ALA A 260 22.37 33.20 -9.75
CA ALA A 260 23.68 33.72 -9.31
C ALA A 260 24.28 34.73 -10.31
N ALA A 261 24.01 34.55 -11.63
CA ALA A 261 24.43 35.47 -12.67
C ALA A 261 23.53 36.71 -12.81
N GLY A 262 22.36 36.73 -12.15
CA GLY A 262 21.36 37.78 -12.30
C GLY A 262 20.67 37.73 -13.68
N GLU A 263 20.70 36.58 -14.33
CA GLU A 263 20.15 36.39 -15.68
C GLU A 263 18.67 35.92 -15.58
N PRO A 264 17.82 36.35 -16.51
CA PRO A 264 16.45 35.87 -16.59
C PRO A 264 16.43 34.40 -17.05
N VAL A 265 15.39 33.67 -16.63
CA VAL A 265 15.14 32.29 -17.08
C VAL A 265 14.82 32.31 -18.59
N PRO A 266 15.55 31.57 -19.45
CA PRO A 266 15.24 31.49 -20.88
C PRO A 266 13.86 30.84 -21.12
N ALA A 267 13.15 31.28 -22.15
CA ALA A 267 11.81 30.79 -22.49
C ALA A 267 11.79 29.25 -22.74
N GLU A 268 12.85 28.70 -23.32
CA GLU A 268 13.00 27.25 -23.53
C GLU A 268 13.07 26.49 -22.20
N LEU A 269 13.78 27.03 -21.20
CA LEU A 269 13.87 26.45 -19.88
C LEU A 269 12.54 26.57 -19.12
N GLU A 270 11.84 27.69 -19.24
CA GLU A 270 10.49 27.85 -18.68
C GLU A 270 9.51 26.82 -19.26
N ALA A 271 9.55 26.61 -20.58
CA ALA A 271 8.76 25.59 -21.24
C ALA A 271 9.09 24.17 -20.75
N SER A 272 10.39 23.87 -20.60
CA SER A 272 10.86 22.56 -20.07
C SER A 272 10.40 22.34 -18.61
N ILE A 273 10.46 23.37 -17.77
CA ILE A 273 9.98 23.34 -16.39
C ILE A 273 8.47 23.08 -16.35
N ALA A 274 7.71 23.79 -17.18
CA ALA A 274 6.26 23.61 -17.29
C ALA A 274 5.90 22.19 -17.76
N GLN A 275 6.64 21.65 -18.73
CA GLN A 275 6.46 20.28 -19.21
C GLN A 275 6.78 19.24 -18.11
N THR A 276 7.89 19.40 -17.39
CA THR A 276 8.25 18.53 -16.27
C THR A 276 7.15 18.49 -15.22
N ARG A 277 6.62 19.65 -14.85
CA ARG A 277 5.52 19.73 -13.87
C ARG A 277 4.26 19.01 -14.39
N ALA A 278 3.86 19.26 -15.64
CA ALA A 278 2.70 18.64 -16.25
C ALA A 278 2.83 17.11 -16.37
N ASP A 279 4.01 16.62 -16.71
CA ASP A 279 4.28 15.19 -16.79
C ASP A 279 4.17 14.52 -15.42
N TYR A 280 4.73 15.12 -14.37
CA TYR A 280 4.63 14.59 -13.02
C TYR A 280 3.18 14.62 -12.49
N GLU A 281 2.40 15.68 -12.75
CA GLU A 281 0.98 15.71 -12.40
C GLU A 281 0.21 14.55 -13.04
N ARG A 282 0.49 14.24 -14.29
CA ARG A 282 -0.11 13.10 -14.99
C ARG A 282 0.34 11.75 -14.43
N TRP A 283 1.64 11.61 -14.08
CA TRP A 283 2.19 10.36 -13.60
C TRP A 283 1.81 10.05 -12.15
N LEU A 284 1.57 11.07 -11.35
CA LEU A 284 1.15 10.92 -9.95
C LEU A 284 -0.32 10.51 -9.81
N ASP A 285 -1.14 10.72 -10.82
CA ASP A 285 -2.57 10.36 -10.80
C ASP A 285 -2.76 8.86 -10.53
N ALA A 286 -3.64 8.53 -9.60
CA ALA A 286 -3.93 7.15 -9.21
C ALA A 286 -4.32 6.24 -10.40
N ARG A 287 -5.00 6.81 -11.42
CA ARG A 287 -5.36 6.09 -12.66
C ARG A 287 -4.13 5.68 -13.46
N HIS A 288 -3.06 6.47 -13.41
CA HIS A 288 -1.81 6.14 -14.06
C HIS A 288 -1.12 4.94 -13.38
N ALA A 289 -1.14 4.90 -12.04
CA ALA A 289 -0.63 3.76 -11.27
C ALA A 289 -1.48 2.50 -11.48
N ALA A 290 -2.81 2.63 -11.48
CA ALA A 290 -3.74 1.53 -11.73
C ALA A 290 -3.58 0.94 -13.13
N ALA A 291 -3.42 1.79 -14.17
CA ALA A 291 -3.18 1.34 -15.54
C ALA A 291 -1.87 0.54 -15.72
N ARG A 292 -0.95 0.61 -14.75
CA ARG A 292 0.32 -0.14 -14.73
C ARG A 292 0.31 -1.33 -13.79
N GLY A 293 -0.83 -1.63 -13.16
CA GLY A 293 -0.96 -2.73 -12.22
C GLY A 293 -0.30 -2.46 -10.85
N HIS A 294 -0.04 -1.20 -10.49
CA HIS A 294 0.46 -0.84 -9.16
C HIS A 294 -0.64 -0.71 -8.11
N VAL A 295 -1.89 -0.78 -8.54
CA VAL A 295 -3.09 -0.69 -7.71
C VAL A 295 -4.08 -1.73 -8.22
N ASP A 296 -4.60 -2.57 -7.33
CA ASP A 296 -5.58 -3.61 -7.69
C ASP A 296 -6.94 -3.02 -8.04
N ALA A 297 -7.36 -1.97 -7.32
CA ALA A 297 -8.58 -1.25 -7.63
C ALA A 297 -8.53 0.22 -7.16
N LEU A 298 -9.07 1.10 -8.02
CA LEU A 298 -9.50 2.43 -7.60
C LEU A 298 -10.89 2.29 -6.99
N ILE A 299 -11.04 2.68 -5.74
CA ILE A 299 -12.26 2.48 -4.98
C ILE A 299 -12.90 3.82 -4.59
N ASP A 300 -14.23 3.85 -4.57
CA ASP A 300 -14.95 4.96 -3.97
C ASP A 300 -14.64 4.99 -2.46
N PRO A 301 -14.27 6.15 -1.87
CA PRO A 301 -14.10 6.29 -0.43
C PRO A 301 -15.23 5.68 0.39
N LEU A 302 -16.48 5.83 -0.04
CA LEU A 302 -17.66 5.28 0.65
C LEU A 302 -17.69 3.75 0.70
N GLU A 303 -17.06 3.08 -0.28
CA GLU A 303 -16.99 1.63 -0.39
C GLU A 303 -15.76 1.03 0.33
N THR A 304 -14.88 1.86 0.90
CA THR A 304 -13.59 1.42 1.47
C THR A 304 -13.77 0.29 2.48
N ARG A 305 -14.73 0.41 3.39
CA ARG A 305 -15.00 -0.62 4.40
C ARG A 305 -15.36 -1.97 3.77
N ARG A 306 -16.18 -1.98 2.71
CA ARG A 306 -16.57 -3.18 1.98
C ARG A 306 -15.39 -3.85 1.27
N TYR A 307 -14.50 -3.05 0.66
CA TYR A 307 -13.29 -3.58 0.05
C TYR A 307 -12.31 -4.14 1.08
N LEU A 308 -12.19 -3.50 2.24
CA LEU A 308 -11.37 -4.02 3.34
C LEU A 308 -11.94 -5.32 3.93
N GLU A 309 -13.27 -5.45 4.03
CA GLU A 309 -13.92 -6.70 4.44
C GLU A 309 -13.56 -7.84 3.48
N PHE A 310 -13.78 -7.63 2.18
CA PHE A 310 -13.43 -8.61 1.15
C PHE A 310 -11.93 -8.99 1.22
N ALA A 311 -11.05 -8.01 1.30
CA ALA A 311 -9.61 -8.23 1.35
C ALA A 311 -9.18 -9.03 2.59
N LEU A 312 -9.75 -8.71 3.76
CA LEU A 312 -9.50 -9.44 5.00
C LEU A 312 -10.03 -10.88 4.92
N GLU A 313 -11.22 -11.09 4.37
CA GLU A 313 -11.75 -12.46 4.16
C GLU A 313 -10.82 -13.26 3.27
N ALA A 314 -10.45 -12.73 2.12
CA ALA A 314 -9.59 -13.41 1.15
C ALA A 314 -8.19 -13.68 1.71
N ALA A 315 -7.54 -12.67 2.28
CA ALA A 315 -6.16 -12.78 2.77
C ALA A 315 -6.05 -13.64 4.04
N CYS A 316 -7.05 -13.59 4.94
CA CYS A 316 -7.03 -14.38 6.18
C CYS A 316 -7.57 -15.80 6.02
N ALA A 317 -8.30 -16.11 4.93
CA ALA A 317 -8.72 -17.47 4.62
C ALA A 317 -7.51 -18.35 4.24
N TYR A 318 -6.50 -17.75 3.64
CA TYR A 318 -5.25 -18.40 3.33
C TYR A 318 -4.35 -18.37 4.56
N LYS A 319 -4.39 -19.42 5.36
CA LYS A 319 -3.27 -19.71 6.25
C LYS A 319 -2.20 -20.29 5.35
N GLY A 320 -1.24 -19.46 4.94
CA GLY A 320 -0.04 -19.93 4.27
C GLY A 320 0.53 -21.08 5.09
N GLY A 321 0.40 -22.29 4.60
CA GLY A 321 1.20 -23.39 5.11
C GLY A 321 2.67 -23.00 4.91
N ASP A 322 3.54 -23.50 5.76
CA ASP A 322 4.98 -23.40 5.54
C ASP A 322 5.24 -23.50 4.05
N HIS A 323 5.99 -22.55 3.50
CA HIS A 323 6.42 -22.60 2.12
C HIS A 323 7.06 -23.96 1.91
N VAL A 324 6.27 -24.91 1.46
CA VAL A 324 6.84 -26.11 0.86
C VAL A 324 7.44 -25.59 -0.44
N PRO A 325 8.77 -25.58 -0.57
CA PRO A 325 9.38 -25.24 -1.84
C PRO A 325 8.68 -26.11 -2.88
N ILE A 326 8.16 -25.51 -3.94
CA ILE A 326 7.80 -26.28 -5.11
C ILE A 326 9.11 -26.89 -5.54
N SER A 327 9.36 -28.11 -5.08
CA SER A 327 10.43 -28.90 -5.63
C SER A 327 10.02 -29.16 -7.08
N VAL A 328 10.58 -28.35 -7.95
CA VAL A 328 10.60 -28.68 -9.38
C VAL A 328 11.45 -29.93 -9.45
N LEU A 329 10.76 -31.07 -9.53
CA LEU A 329 11.36 -32.32 -9.93
C LEU A 329 11.72 -32.25 -11.40
#